data_fb2d28ce0435b391aae85393c5dd9203
#
_entry.id   fb2d28ce0435b391aae85393c5dd9203
#
_cell.length_a   1.000
_cell.length_b   1.000
_cell.length_c   1.000
_cell.angle_alpha   90.00
_cell.angle_beta   90.00
_cell.angle_gamma   90.00
#
_symmetry.space_group_name_H-M   'P 1'
#
loop_
_entity.id
_entity.type
_entity.pdbx_description
1 polymer ?
#
loop_
_entity_poly.entity_id
_entity_poly.type
_entity_poly.pdbx_seq_one_letter_code
_entity_poly.pdbx_strand_id
1 'polypeptide(L)'
;MRKFRLGLRLGERRPRIVVGALGEQMLRLAGELADGVLLNYLPANHVPWSVEQVRRGGAATIYAYVHAGVAERADGIDAARRDLFSYTVVDSYARSFAAAGFEAEVAEVRQRYGAGDRTGAVEAVSDAMVDAIDFMGDADAVAGFVRRYVDAGVERPVLMPLPWGRDRMAVTLATMRAAIGAA
;
A
#
# COMPACT_ATOMS: atom_id res chain seq x y z
N MET A 1 13.59 25.08 -6.05
CA MET A 1 14.83 24.93 -6.84
C MET A 1 14.76 25.89 -8.03
N ARG A 2 15.65 26.85 -8.09
CA ARG A 2 15.78 27.71 -9.27
C ARG A 2 17.06 27.31 -10.01
N LYS A 3 16.97 27.08 -11.34
CA LYS A 3 18.09 26.71 -12.23
C LYS A 3 18.52 25.22 -12.23
N PHE A 4 17.65 24.26 -11.95
CA PHE A 4 17.96 22.88 -12.28
C PHE A 4 17.83 22.67 -13.80
N ARG A 5 18.86 22.14 -14.45
CA ARG A 5 18.82 21.69 -15.85
C ARG A 5 19.12 20.21 -15.90
N LEU A 6 18.23 19.45 -16.50
CA LEU A 6 18.48 18.05 -16.79
C LEU A 6 19.61 17.96 -17.84
N GLY A 7 20.70 17.24 -17.50
CA GLY A 7 21.81 17.05 -18.43
C GLY A 7 21.51 16.12 -19.61
N LEU A 8 20.42 15.32 -19.48
CA LEU A 8 19.91 14.45 -20.54
C LEU A 8 18.90 15.19 -21.40
N ARG A 9 19.09 15.14 -22.73
CA ARG A 9 18.05 15.52 -23.68
C ARG A 9 17.03 14.40 -23.75
N LEU A 10 15.83 14.62 -23.24
CA LEU A 10 14.70 13.77 -23.51
C LEU A 10 14.39 13.86 -25.00
N GLY A 11 14.35 12.72 -25.71
CA GLY A 11 13.87 12.67 -27.08
C GLY A 11 12.40 13.10 -27.16
N GLU A 12 11.74 12.83 -28.28
CA GLU A 12 10.32 13.18 -28.50
C GLU A 12 9.36 12.49 -27.51
N ARG A 13 9.79 11.39 -26.86
CA ARG A 13 8.98 10.66 -25.87
C ARG A 13 9.10 11.30 -24.49
N ARG A 14 8.02 11.89 -24.02
CA ARG A 14 7.88 12.34 -22.66
C ARG A 14 7.79 11.12 -21.69
N PRO A 15 8.58 11.05 -20.61
CA PRO A 15 8.41 10.03 -19.60
C PRO A 15 7.04 10.18 -18.91
N ARG A 16 6.40 9.07 -18.57
CA ARG A 16 5.18 9.09 -17.76
C ARG A 16 5.53 9.48 -16.32
N ILE A 17 4.70 10.32 -15.72
CA ILE A 17 4.87 10.79 -14.33
C ILE A 17 3.78 10.10 -13.51
N VAL A 18 4.20 9.28 -12.54
CA VAL A 18 3.31 8.67 -11.55
C VAL A 18 3.59 9.30 -10.20
N VAL A 19 2.55 9.79 -9.53
CA VAL A 19 2.65 10.51 -8.25
C VAL A 19 2.09 9.63 -7.13
N GLY A 20 2.88 9.39 -6.07
CA GLY A 20 2.40 8.77 -4.85
C GLY A 20 1.49 9.74 -4.08
N ALA A 21 0.27 9.32 -3.74
CA ALA A 21 -0.68 10.16 -3.02
C ALA A 21 -1.59 9.32 -2.11
N LEU A 22 -1.92 9.87 -0.93
CA LEU A 22 -2.80 9.25 0.06
C LEU A 22 -3.96 10.18 0.48
N GLY A 23 -3.69 11.47 0.62
CA GLY A 23 -4.69 12.45 1.07
C GLY A 23 -5.47 13.07 -0.08
N GLU A 24 -6.69 13.52 0.20
CA GLU A 24 -7.66 14.06 -0.76
C GLU A 24 -7.04 15.09 -1.72
N GLN A 25 -6.35 16.10 -1.20
CA GLN A 25 -5.77 17.17 -2.01
C GLN A 25 -4.71 16.64 -2.99
N MET A 26 -3.82 15.75 -2.52
CA MET A 26 -2.78 15.17 -3.35
C MET A 26 -3.35 14.20 -4.38
N LEU A 27 -4.39 13.43 -4.03
CA LEU A 27 -5.08 12.55 -4.97
C LEU A 27 -5.74 13.34 -6.11
N ARG A 28 -6.42 14.45 -5.78
CA ARG A 28 -7.02 15.33 -6.79
C ARG A 28 -5.97 16.00 -7.67
N LEU A 29 -4.91 16.56 -7.05
CA LEU A 29 -3.83 17.20 -7.79
C LEU A 29 -3.11 16.21 -8.72
N ALA A 30 -2.86 14.99 -8.24
CA ALA A 30 -2.26 13.95 -9.06
C ALA A 30 -3.18 13.51 -10.21
N GLY A 31 -4.50 13.46 -9.97
CA GLY A 31 -5.50 13.22 -11.01
C GLY A 31 -5.48 14.27 -12.12
N GLU A 32 -5.27 15.54 -11.75
CA GLU A 32 -5.22 16.67 -12.68
C GLU A 32 -3.89 16.75 -13.48
N LEU A 33 -2.76 16.50 -12.83
CA LEU A 33 -1.44 16.85 -13.39
C LEU A 33 -0.57 15.66 -13.79
N ALA A 34 -0.85 14.43 -13.28
CA ALA A 34 -0.01 13.27 -13.49
C ALA A 34 -0.60 12.30 -14.53
N ASP A 35 0.27 11.46 -15.10
CA ASP A 35 -0.15 10.34 -15.97
C ASP A 35 -0.70 9.16 -15.15
N GLY A 36 -0.36 9.09 -13.86
CA GLY A 36 -0.85 8.07 -12.94
C GLY A 36 -0.71 8.45 -11.47
N VAL A 37 -1.47 7.77 -10.63
CA VAL A 37 -1.44 7.89 -9.18
C VAL A 37 -1.09 6.55 -8.57
N LEU A 38 -0.14 6.52 -7.63
CA LEU A 38 0.25 5.33 -6.90
C LEU A 38 -0.28 5.40 -5.47
N LEU A 39 -1.19 4.51 -5.14
CA LEU A 39 -1.69 4.29 -3.78
C LEU A 39 -0.73 3.34 -3.06
N ASN A 40 -0.38 3.66 -1.81
CA ASN A 40 0.55 2.86 -1.01
C ASN A 40 0.00 2.62 0.40
N TYR A 41 0.22 1.43 0.95
CA TYR A 41 -0.28 1.02 2.26
C TYR A 41 -1.75 1.39 2.46
N LEU A 42 -2.60 0.89 1.58
CA LEU A 42 -4.02 1.18 1.58
C LEU A 42 -4.80 -0.13 1.44
N PRO A 43 -5.72 -0.45 2.34
CA PRO A 43 -6.55 -1.64 2.20
C PRO A 43 -7.54 -1.49 1.05
N ALA A 44 -7.89 -2.61 0.41
CA ALA A 44 -8.75 -2.63 -0.78
C ALA A 44 -10.12 -1.93 -0.58
N ASN A 45 -10.68 -1.99 0.64
CA ASN A 45 -11.96 -1.35 0.96
C ASN A 45 -11.90 0.20 0.92
N HIS A 46 -10.72 0.81 1.05
CA HIS A 46 -10.55 2.26 0.96
C HIS A 46 -10.14 2.75 -0.44
N VAL A 47 -9.79 1.84 -1.34
CA VAL A 47 -9.44 2.16 -2.74
C VAL A 47 -10.56 2.95 -3.46
N PRO A 48 -11.85 2.58 -3.37
CA PRO A 48 -12.93 3.31 -4.07
C PRO A 48 -12.98 4.79 -3.71
N TRP A 49 -12.79 5.14 -2.43
CA TRP A 49 -12.72 6.53 -2.01
C TRP A 49 -11.54 7.26 -2.65
N SER A 50 -10.36 6.63 -2.67
CA SER A 50 -9.17 7.21 -3.28
C SER A 50 -9.35 7.42 -4.79
N VAL A 51 -9.92 6.44 -5.48
CA VAL A 51 -10.26 6.51 -6.92
C VAL A 51 -11.21 7.69 -7.18
N GLU A 52 -12.24 7.86 -6.35
CA GLU A 52 -13.17 9.00 -6.47
C GLU A 52 -12.44 10.34 -6.38
N GLN A 53 -11.51 10.50 -5.40
CA GLN A 53 -10.75 11.73 -5.29
C GLN A 53 -9.87 12.00 -6.52
N VAL A 54 -9.20 10.97 -7.06
CA VAL A 54 -8.41 11.09 -8.29
C VAL A 54 -9.30 11.51 -9.47
N ARG A 55 -10.47 10.88 -9.63
CA ARG A 55 -11.41 11.16 -10.73
C ARG A 55 -12.01 12.57 -10.66
N ARG A 56 -12.11 13.16 -9.47
CA ARG A 56 -12.47 14.57 -9.31
C ARG A 56 -11.41 15.54 -9.84
N GLY A 57 -10.14 15.12 -9.90
CA GLY A 57 -9.05 15.87 -10.51
C GLY A 57 -8.90 15.60 -12.01
N GLY A 58 -9.09 14.37 -12.45
CA GLY A 58 -8.88 13.97 -13.85
C GLY A 58 -8.84 12.47 -14.09
N ALA A 59 -8.17 12.06 -15.17
CA ALA A 59 -8.20 10.68 -15.67
C ALA A 59 -6.86 9.94 -15.48
N ALA A 60 -6.07 10.26 -14.47
CA ALA A 60 -4.81 9.58 -14.19
C ALA A 60 -5.02 8.07 -13.95
N THR A 61 -4.11 7.24 -14.46
CA THR A 61 -4.15 5.78 -14.25
C THR A 61 -3.95 5.45 -12.77
N ILE A 62 -4.76 4.56 -12.22
CA ILE A 62 -4.70 4.14 -10.82
C ILE A 62 -3.75 2.95 -10.66
N TYR A 63 -2.67 3.18 -9.97
CA TYR A 63 -1.73 2.16 -9.50
C TYR A 63 -1.93 1.96 -8.00
N ALA A 64 -1.73 0.75 -7.50
CA ALA A 64 -1.63 0.51 -6.06
C ALA A 64 -0.55 -0.54 -5.78
N TYR A 65 0.25 -0.30 -4.75
CA TYR A 65 1.04 -1.38 -4.17
C TYR A 65 0.10 -2.36 -3.48
N VAL A 66 0.25 -3.64 -3.81
CA VAL A 66 -0.47 -4.75 -3.17
C VAL A 66 0.58 -5.58 -2.43
N HIS A 67 0.56 -5.48 -1.12
CA HIS A 67 1.50 -6.15 -0.24
C HIS A 67 0.96 -7.54 0.08
N ALA A 68 1.57 -8.57 -0.46
CA ALA A 68 1.11 -9.94 -0.25
C ALA A 68 2.28 -10.94 -0.22
N GLY A 69 2.09 -12.08 0.45
CA GLY A 69 3.06 -13.16 0.53
C GLY A 69 2.40 -14.54 0.50
N VAL A 70 2.85 -15.44 -0.38
CA VAL A 70 2.50 -16.86 -0.29
C VAL A 70 3.36 -17.49 0.80
N ALA A 71 2.86 -17.42 2.03
CA ALA A 71 3.56 -17.86 3.23
C ALA A 71 2.55 -18.22 4.34
N GLU A 72 2.99 -19.05 5.26
CA GLU A 72 2.25 -19.28 6.50
C GLU A 72 2.21 -17.98 7.32
N ARG A 73 1.00 -17.63 7.80
CA ARG A 73 0.80 -16.41 8.57
C ARG A 73 1.72 -16.31 9.78
N ALA A 74 1.92 -17.43 10.47
CA ALA A 74 2.79 -17.50 11.65
C ALA A 74 4.25 -17.12 11.35
N ASP A 75 4.73 -17.33 10.13
CA ASP A 75 6.11 -17.02 9.75
C ASP A 75 6.35 -15.52 9.54
N GLY A 76 5.29 -14.73 9.31
CA GLY A 76 5.42 -13.33 8.94
C GLY A 76 4.67 -12.32 9.81
N ILE A 77 3.78 -12.75 10.70
CA ILE A 77 2.89 -11.84 11.46
C ILE A 77 3.65 -10.79 12.28
N ASP A 78 4.76 -11.17 12.90
CA ASP A 78 5.58 -10.23 13.68
C ASP A 78 6.32 -9.24 12.79
N ALA A 79 6.69 -9.64 11.58
CA ALA A 79 7.29 -8.73 10.58
C ALA A 79 6.24 -7.74 10.08
N ALA A 80 5.04 -8.19 9.77
CA ALA A 80 3.92 -7.36 9.35
C ALA A 80 3.53 -6.32 10.39
N ARG A 81 3.41 -6.71 11.66
CA ARG A 81 3.13 -5.77 12.74
C ARG A 81 4.21 -4.69 12.88
N ARG A 82 5.49 -5.06 12.79
CA ARG A 82 6.59 -4.08 12.83
C ARG A 82 6.60 -3.16 11.62
N ASP A 83 6.26 -3.69 10.45
CA ASP A 83 6.18 -2.91 9.23
C ASP A 83 5.06 -1.89 9.34
N LEU A 84 3.82 -2.31 9.59
CA LEU A 84 2.66 -1.43 9.74
C LEU A 84 2.82 -0.44 10.89
N PHE A 85 3.43 -0.84 12.03
CA PHE A 85 3.78 0.08 13.10
C PHE A 85 4.63 1.24 12.58
N SER A 86 5.66 0.96 11.76
CA SER A 86 6.57 2.00 11.27
C SER A 86 5.87 3.06 10.42
N TYR A 87 4.80 2.69 9.73
CA TYR A 87 3.93 3.61 8.98
C TYR A 87 2.87 4.27 9.87
N THR A 88 2.30 3.55 10.84
CA THR A 88 1.25 4.10 11.73
C THR A 88 1.73 5.28 12.58
N VAL A 89 3.02 5.37 12.88
CA VAL A 89 3.59 6.52 13.59
C VAL A 89 3.82 7.75 12.71
N VAL A 90 3.68 7.62 11.38
CA VAL A 90 3.79 8.73 10.42
C VAL A 90 2.43 9.35 10.17
N ASP A 91 2.26 10.64 10.37
CA ASP A 91 0.97 11.34 10.36
C ASP A 91 0.12 11.12 9.10
N SER A 92 0.73 11.09 7.92
CA SER A 92 0.00 10.90 6.67
C SER A 92 -0.61 9.50 6.56
N TYR A 93 0.14 8.48 6.97
CA TYR A 93 -0.34 7.10 6.99
C TYR A 93 -1.34 6.85 8.12
N ALA A 94 -1.09 7.41 9.31
CA ALA A 94 -2.02 7.34 10.43
C ALA A 94 -3.41 7.84 10.04
N ARG A 95 -3.49 9.00 9.38
CA ARG A 95 -4.77 9.53 8.89
C ARG A 95 -5.41 8.62 7.83
N SER A 96 -4.61 8.07 6.93
CA SER A 96 -5.11 7.15 5.89
C SER A 96 -5.65 5.86 6.50
N PHE A 97 -4.93 5.26 7.45
CA PHE A 97 -5.37 4.04 8.14
C PHE A 97 -6.63 4.29 8.98
N ALA A 98 -6.70 5.40 9.71
CA ALA A 98 -7.89 5.77 10.48
C ALA A 98 -9.11 5.94 9.55
N ALA A 99 -8.96 6.63 8.42
CA ALA A 99 -10.01 6.80 7.43
C ALA A 99 -10.42 5.47 6.75
N ALA A 100 -9.52 4.50 6.71
CA ALA A 100 -9.79 3.15 6.18
C ALA A 100 -10.48 2.20 7.18
N GLY A 101 -10.76 2.67 8.41
CA GLY A 101 -11.50 1.92 9.42
C GLY A 101 -10.64 1.41 10.59
N PHE A 102 -9.36 1.82 10.69
CA PHE A 102 -8.43 1.43 11.75
C PHE A 102 -8.15 2.57 12.75
N GLU A 103 -9.16 3.40 13.02
CA GLU A 103 -9.00 4.55 13.92
C GLU A 103 -8.58 4.15 15.34
N ALA A 104 -9.18 3.08 15.87
CA ALA A 104 -8.89 2.58 17.22
C ALA A 104 -7.45 2.05 17.34
N GLU A 105 -7.01 1.25 16.37
CA GLU A 105 -5.64 0.72 16.31
C GLU A 105 -4.62 1.84 16.17
N VAL A 106 -4.88 2.81 15.29
CA VAL A 106 -4.00 3.98 15.10
C VAL A 106 -3.87 4.78 16.40
N ALA A 107 -4.97 5.01 17.11
CA ALA A 107 -4.97 5.73 18.38
C ALA A 107 -4.14 4.99 19.43
N GLU A 108 -4.35 3.69 19.62
CA GLU A 108 -3.65 2.85 20.58
C GLU A 108 -2.14 2.77 20.27
N VAL A 109 -1.77 2.49 19.01
CA VAL A 109 -0.37 2.45 18.56
C VAL A 109 0.33 3.77 18.90
N ARG A 110 -0.27 4.90 18.55
CA ARG A 110 0.34 6.22 18.75
C ARG A 110 0.40 6.62 20.23
N GLN A 111 -0.60 6.26 21.02
CA GLN A 111 -0.63 6.49 22.46
C GLN A 111 0.52 5.73 23.14
N ARG A 112 0.66 4.43 22.89
CA ARG A 112 1.72 3.59 23.46
C ARG A 112 3.11 4.07 23.03
N TYR A 113 3.26 4.36 21.74
CA TYR A 113 4.53 4.88 21.22
C TYR A 113 4.92 6.21 21.87
N GLY A 114 3.97 7.13 22.05
CA GLY A 114 4.18 8.41 22.73
C GLY A 114 4.53 8.26 24.23
N ALA A 115 4.07 7.18 24.88
CA ALA A 115 4.43 6.81 26.24
C ALA A 115 5.77 6.07 26.36
N GLY A 116 6.48 5.81 25.24
CA GLY A 116 7.74 5.07 25.21
C GLY A 116 7.59 3.54 25.18
N ASP A 117 6.36 3.03 25.17
CA ASP A 117 6.06 1.60 25.07
C ASP A 117 6.07 1.15 23.59
N ARG A 118 7.28 1.01 23.03
CA ARG A 118 7.43 0.57 21.62
C ARG A 118 6.94 -0.86 21.39
N THR A 119 7.14 -1.75 22.35
CA THR A 119 6.71 -3.15 22.23
C THR A 119 5.19 -3.24 22.19
N GLY A 120 4.52 -2.64 23.17
CA GLY A 120 3.06 -2.60 23.18
C GLY A 120 2.46 -1.85 21.99
N ALA A 121 3.17 -0.83 21.45
CA ALA A 121 2.73 -0.15 20.23
C ALA A 121 2.76 -1.07 19.00
N VAL A 122 3.75 -1.94 18.86
CA VAL A 122 3.80 -2.97 17.80
C VAL A 122 2.70 -4.02 17.99
N GLU A 123 2.45 -4.46 19.22
CA GLU A 123 1.40 -5.43 19.57
C GLU A 123 -0.01 -4.87 19.36
N ALA A 124 -0.19 -3.55 19.40
CA ALA A 124 -1.45 -2.88 19.15
C ALA A 124 -1.85 -2.87 17.66
N VAL A 125 -0.95 -3.23 16.73
CA VAL A 125 -1.33 -3.47 15.33
C VAL A 125 -2.16 -4.75 15.29
N SER A 126 -3.46 -4.62 14.96
CA SER A 126 -4.40 -5.74 14.98
C SER A 126 -4.15 -6.73 13.84
N ASP A 127 -4.59 -7.96 14.06
CA ASP A 127 -4.61 -8.98 13.00
C ASP A 127 -5.45 -8.56 11.79
N ALA A 128 -6.55 -7.86 12.04
CA ALA A 128 -7.42 -7.34 11.00
C ALA A 128 -6.70 -6.31 10.12
N MET A 129 -5.88 -5.43 10.72
CA MET A 129 -5.07 -4.46 9.99
C MET A 129 -3.99 -5.16 9.15
N VAL A 130 -3.31 -6.17 9.70
CA VAL A 130 -2.35 -6.99 8.94
C VAL A 130 -3.03 -7.67 7.76
N ASP A 131 -4.14 -8.39 8.00
CA ASP A 131 -4.83 -9.13 6.95
C ASP A 131 -5.43 -8.23 5.85
N ALA A 132 -5.66 -6.97 6.16
CA ALA A 132 -6.17 -5.98 5.20
C ALA A 132 -5.08 -5.32 4.35
N ILE A 133 -3.83 -5.25 4.82
CA ILE A 133 -2.76 -4.46 4.19
C ILE A 133 -1.56 -5.32 3.81
N ASP A 134 -1.01 -6.10 4.75
CA ASP A 134 0.17 -6.96 4.57
C ASP A 134 -0.25 -8.44 4.60
N PHE A 135 -0.94 -8.84 3.56
CA PHE A 135 -1.63 -10.13 3.50
C PHE A 135 -0.68 -11.33 3.32
N MET A 136 -0.91 -12.39 4.09
CA MET A 136 -0.25 -13.68 3.93
C MET A 136 -1.27 -14.81 3.85
N GLY A 137 -1.03 -15.77 2.97
CA GLY A 137 -1.88 -16.93 2.80
C GLY A 137 -1.36 -17.87 1.72
N ASP A 138 -2.17 -18.84 1.33
CA ASP A 138 -1.87 -19.71 0.19
C ASP A 138 -2.00 -18.95 -1.15
N ALA A 139 -1.67 -19.63 -2.25
CA ALA A 139 -1.66 -19.02 -3.58
C ALA A 139 -3.03 -18.50 -4.02
N ASP A 140 -4.10 -19.25 -3.71
CA ASP A 140 -5.47 -18.87 -4.08
C ASP A 140 -5.95 -17.68 -3.26
N ALA A 141 -5.64 -17.64 -1.97
CA ALA A 141 -5.94 -16.52 -1.09
C ALA A 141 -5.19 -15.24 -1.52
N VAL A 142 -3.91 -15.35 -1.90
CA VAL A 142 -3.13 -14.23 -2.44
C VAL A 142 -3.71 -13.75 -3.77
N ALA A 143 -4.08 -14.63 -4.69
CA ALA A 143 -4.75 -14.27 -5.94
C ALA A 143 -6.07 -13.52 -5.67
N GLY A 144 -6.88 -14.02 -4.73
CA GLY A 144 -8.11 -13.38 -4.29
C GLY A 144 -7.87 -12.00 -3.65
N PHE A 145 -6.76 -11.86 -2.89
CA PHE A 145 -6.39 -10.57 -2.31
C PHE A 145 -6.05 -9.53 -3.37
N VAL A 146 -5.24 -9.88 -4.39
CA VAL A 146 -4.91 -9.00 -5.53
C VAL A 146 -6.18 -8.61 -6.27
N ARG A 147 -7.08 -9.57 -6.53
CA ARG A 147 -8.34 -9.33 -7.24
C ARG A 147 -9.23 -8.31 -6.54
N ARG A 148 -9.26 -8.30 -5.20
CA ARG A 148 -10.00 -7.27 -4.44
C ARG A 148 -9.58 -5.85 -4.77
N TYR A 149 -8.29 -5.59 -5.04
CA TYR A 149 -7.81 -4.27 -5.46
C TYR A 149 -8.24 -3.92 -6.88
N VAL A 150 -8.21 -4.89 -7.80
CA VAL A 150 -8.69 -4.71 -9.18
C VAL A 150 -10.19 -4.39 -9.17
N ASP A 151 -10.98 -5.17 -8.44
CA ASP A 151 -12.43 -4.98 -8.31
C ASP A 151 -12.78 -3.63 -7.65
N ALA A 152 -11.90 -3.13 -6.77
CA ALA A 152 -12.03 -1.83 -6.13
C ALA A 152 -11.65 -0.64 -7.03
N GLY A 153 -11.13 -0.89 -8.24
CA GLY A 153 -10.82 0.14 -9.24
C GLY A 153 -9.34 0.41 -9.48
N VAL A 154 -8.43 -0.44 -8.99
CA VAL A 154 -7.01 -0.37 -9.35
C VAL A 154 -6.81 -0.89 -10.77
N GLU A 155 -6.34 -0.04 -11.66
CA GLU A 155 -6.10 -0.39 -13.06
C GLU A 155 -4.75 -1.12 -13.27
N ARG A 156 -3.81 -0.86 -12.39
CA ARG A 156 -2.44 -1.40 -12.45
C ARG A 156 -1.97 -1.81 -11.05
N PRO A 157 -2.31 -3.01 -10.57
CA PRO A 157 -1.75 -3.52 -9.32
C PRO A 157 -0.24 -3.70 -9.46
N VAL A 158 0.50 -3.18 -8.49
CA VAL A 158 1.95 -3.30 -8.38
C VAL A 158 2.23 -4.23 -7.21
N LEU A 159 2.54 -5.47 -7.50
CA LEU A 159 2.80 -6.44 -6.46
C LEU A 159 4.06 -6.08 -5.68
N MET A 160 3.93 -6.02 -4.37
CA MET A 160 5.02 -5.95 -3.40
C MET A 160 5.08 -7.28 -2.66
N PRO A 161 5.88 -8.25 -3.14
CA PRO A 161 5.99 -9.53 -2.48
C PRO A 161 6.56 -9.35 -1.07
N LEU A 162 5.89 -9.94 -0.07
CA LEU A 162 6.35 -9.93 1.32
C LEU A 162 7.24 -11.18 1.53
N PRO A 163 8.58 -11.05 1.47
CA PRO A 163 9.50 -12.18 1.50
C PRO A 163 9.74 -12.66 2.94
N TRP A 164 8.68 -12.78 3.70
CA TRP A 164 8.73 -13.25 5.08
C TRP A 164 8.65 -14.77 5.13
N GLY A 165 9.41 -15.36 6.02
CA GLY A 165 9.56 -16.81 6.12
C GLY A 165 11.00 -17.28 5.87
N ARG A 166 11.19 -18.60 5.79
CA ARG A 166 12.52 -19.24 5.75
C ARG A 166 13.21 -19.11 4.39
N ASP A 167 12.45 -19.22 3.31
CA ASP A 167 12.98 -19.13 1.94
C ASP A 167 12.35 -17.92 1.22
N ARG A 168 13.01 -16.79 1.34
CA ARG A 168 12.56 -15.50 0.77
C ARG A 168 12.35 -15.56 -0.75
N MET A 169 13.21 -16.27 -1.48
CA MET A 169 13.12 -16.37 -2.93
C MET A 169 11.93 -17.23 -3.34
N ALA A 170 11.73 -18.36 -2.68
CA ALA A 170 10.58 -19.23 -2.94
C ALA A 170 9.26 -18.50 -2.68
N VAL A 171 9.14 -17.77 -1.55
CA VAL A 171 7.98 -16.94 -1.22
C VAL A 171 7.73 -15.88 -2.30
N THR A 172 8.77 -15.14 -2.69
CA THR A 172 8.66 -14.11 -3.74
C THR A 172 8.14 -14.69 -5.04
N LEU A 173 8.75 -15.79 -5.52
CA LEU A 173 8.36 -16.41 -6.80
C LEU A 173 6.94 -17.01 -6.74
N ALA A 174 6.57 -17.65 -5.63
CA ALA A 174 5.22 -18.18 -5.43
C ALA A 174 4.18 -17.05 -5.45
N THR A 175 4.46 -15.95 -4.75
CA THR A 175 3.58 -14.77 -4.69
C THR A 175 3.40 -14.13 -6.08
N MET A 176 4.48 -13.97 -6.83
CA MET A 176 4.41 -13.45 -8.20
C MET A 176 3.56 -14.34 -9.11
N ARG A 177 3.72 -15.69 -9.02
CA ARG A 177 2.93 -16.64 -9.81
C ARG A 177 1.45 -16.57 -9.45
N ALA A 178 1.12 -16.52 -8.16
CA ALA A 178 -0.26 -16.38 -7.69
C ALA A 178 -0.92 -15.08 -8.22
N ALA A 179 -0.19 -13.96 -8.18
CA ALA A 179 -0.71 -12.67 -8.62
C ALA A 179 -0.94 -12.57 -10.14
N ILE A 180 -0.10 -13.20 -10.97
CA ILE A 180 -0.25 -13.19 -12.44
C ILE A 180 -1.59 -13.80 -12.87
N GLY A 181 -2.08 -14.81 -12.18
CA GLY A 181 -3.38 -15.43 -12.47
C GLY A 181 -4.61 -14.63 -12.00
N ALA A 182 -4.39 -13.52 -11.31
CA ALA A 182 -5.44 -12.71 -10.67
C ALA A 182 -5.73 -11.38 -11.37
N ALA A 183 -4.84 -10.95 -12.29
CA ALA A 183 -4.90 -9.65 -12.99
C ALA A 183 -5.65 -9.72 -14.33
#